data_0da9d7b255930d2432f85eae7a3e1360
#
_entry.id   0da9d7b255930d2432f85eae7a3e1360
#
_cell.length_a   1.000
_cell.length_b   1.000
_cell.length_c   1.000
_cell.angle_alpha   90.00
_cell.angle_beta   90.00
_cell.angle_gamma   90.00
#
_symmetry.space_group_name_H-M   'P 1'
#
loop_
_entity.id
_entity.type
_entity.pdbx_description
1 polymer ?
#
loop_
_entity_poly.entity_id
_entity_poly.type
_entity_poly.pdbx_seq_one_letter_code
_entity_poly.pdbx_strand_id
1 'polypeptide(L)'
;MDQFNNRPTNRLLGAIEHVVNQQYAGNQAKRDTTHLHPSSLAKNNWCPRQNYYALTEEPESNPRKTQLRTLNIFAEGNAIHSKWQEWMWKTGNLVGNWGCNRCSYGWMGKSPVMCPECGAVDIRYKEVPIYNEEHHIIGHADGEWEDHEGRALIEIKSVGLGTIRWDAPLLYEGYEKGDLSLDELWKRIKRPLIPHRRQINLYMYCRKIDNAIVIYEWKPTQEVKEFHLTLDMGIVQPMLDGAKQVIAALADGVTPDRPEGFMKSKQCKFCEFKDKCWAKETT
;
A
#
# COMPACT_ATOMS: atom_id res chain seq x y z
N MET A 1 5.11 -8.24 53.44
CA MET A 1 4.24 -7.50 52.46
C MET A 1 5.14 -7.21 51.25
N ASP A 2 5.10 -8.12 50.30
CA ASP A 2 5.92 -8.01 49.09
C ASP A 2 5.35 -6.92 48.20
N GLN A 3 6.09 -5.82 48.05
CA GLN A 3 5.83 -4.84 47.02
C GLN A 3 6.14 -5.52 45.70
N PHE A 4 5.14 -5.94 44.97
CA PHE A 4 5.26 -6.34 43.58
C PHE A 4 5.89 -5.19 42.78
N ASN A 5 7.16 -5.34 42.48
CA ASN A 5 7.91 -4.40 41.69
C ASN A 5 7.45 -4.56 40.23
N ASN A 6 6.29 -3.99 39.92
CA ASN A 6 5.63 -4.03 38.61
C ASN A 6 6.37 -3.16 37.58
N ARG A 7 7.68 -3.34 37.45
CA ARG A 7 8.40 -2.83 36.29
C ARG A 7 8.03 -3.73 35.09
N PRO A 8 7.46 -3.19 34.01
CA PRO A 8 7.20 -3.99 32.82
C PRO A 8 8.52 -4.59 32.33
N THR A 9 8.66 -5.89 32.50
CA THR A 9 9.79 -6.63 31.96
C THR A 9 9.53 -6.84 30.46
N ASN A 10 10.31 -6.22 29.60
CA ASN A 10 10.20 -6.39 28.12
C ASN A 10 10.80 -7.71 27.62
N ARG A 11 10.90 -8.74 28.45
CA ARG A 11 11.54 -10.01 28.09
C ARG A 11 10.90 -10.65 26.84
N LEU A 12 9.59 -10.85 26.83
CA LEU A 12 8.85 -11.43 25.71
C LEU A 12 8.75 -10.43 24.55
N LEU A 13 8.31 -9.21 24.83
CA LEU A 13 8.11 -8.19 23.81
C LEU A 13 9.42 -7.83 23.10
N GLY A 14 10.54 -7.76 23.82
CA GLY A 14 11.86 -7.51 23.22
C GLY A 14 12.31 -8.60 22.26
N ALA A 15 12.05 -9.88 22.60
CA ALA A 15 12.35 -10.99 21.71
C ALA A 15 11.47 -10.98 20.46
N ILE A 16 10.17 -10.74 20.61
CA ILE A 16 9.22 -10.61 19.49
C ILE A 16 9.64 -9.44 18.59
N GLU A 17 9.89 -8.27 19.16
CA GLU A 17 10.29 -7.09 18.40
C GLU A 17 11.57 -7.31 17.59
N HIS A 18 12.53 -8.05 18.11
CA HIS A 18 13.75 -8.42 17.39
C HIS A 18 13.42 -9.26 16.15
N VAL A 19 12.66 -10.35 16.31
CA VAL A 19 12.30 -11.26 15.22
C VAL A 19 11.47 -10.56 14.13
N VAL A 20 10.44 -9.80 14.52
CA VAL A 20 9.58 -9.14 13.52
C VAL A 20 10.30 -8.02 12.79
N ASN A 21 11.27 -7.32 13.44
CA ASN A 21 12.13 -6.36 12.74
C ASN A 21 13.05 -7.03 11.72
N GLN A 22 13.63 -8.20 12.05
CA GLN A 22 14.43 -8.97 11.09
C GLN A 22 13.60 -9.40 9.87
N GLN A 23 12.39 -9.92 10.10
CA GLN A 23 11.46 -10.31 9.02
C GLN A 23 11.09 -9.09 8.16
N TYR A 24 10.78 -7.97 8.78
CA TYR A 24 10.43 -6.73 8.07
C TYR A 24 11.61 -6.23 7.23
N ALA A 25 12.81 -6.16 7.78
CA ALA A 25 14.01 -5.76 7.04
C ALA A 25 14.28 -6.69 5.85
N GLY A 26 14.14 -8.02 6.03
CA GLY A 26 14.27 -9.00 4.95
C GLY A 26 13.22 -8.84 3.84
N ASN A 27 11.99 -8.42 4.18
CA ASN A 27 10.96 -8.13 3.20
C ASN A 27 11.22 -6.80 2.47
N GLN A 28 11.69 -5.77 3.17
CA GLN A 28 12.08 -4.49 2.55
C GLN A 28 13.25 -4.66 1.57
N ALA A 29 14.23 -5.48 1.88
CA ALA A 29 15.36 -5.78 0.99
C ALA A 29 14.95 -6.47 -0.33
N LYS A 30 13.77 -7.10 -0.37
CA LYS A 30 13.20 -7.74 -1.57
C LYS A 30 12.32 -6.79 -2.39
N ARG A 31 12.02 -5.59 -1.87
CA ARG A 31 11.19 -4.62 -2.58
C ARG A 31 11.93 -4.13 -3.81
N ASP A 32 11.22 -4.06 -4.91
CA ASP A 32 11.77 -3.44 -6.13
C ASP A 32 12.03 -1.94 -5.88
N THR A 33 13.27 -1.53 -6.12
CA THR A 33 13.74 -0.14 -5.99
C THR A 33 14.07 0.48 -7.35
N THR A 34 13.82 -0.23 -8.44
CA THR A 34 14.12 0.22 -9.80
C THR A 34 12.90 0.81 -10.52
N HIS A 35 11.71 0.63 -9.93
CA HIS A 35 10.44 1.09 -10.50
C HIS A 35 9.68 2.00 -9.54
N LEU A 36 8.80 2.82 -10.12
CA LEU A 36 7.82 3.59 -9.37
C LEU A 36 6.68 2.69 -8.88
N HIS A 37 6.22 2.93 -7.67
CA HIS A 37 5.11 2.18 -7.08
C HIS A 37 3.81 2.98 -7.10
N PRO A 38 2.68 2.42 -7.50
CA PRO A 38 1.38 3.10 -7.51
C PRO A 38 1.01 3.74 -6.17
N SER A 39 1.31 3.07 -5.06
CA SER A 39 1.09 3.62 -3.71
C SER A 39 1.92 4.87 -3.41
N SER A 40 3.07 5.05 -4.06
CA SER A 40 3.90 6.26 -3.95
C SER A 40 3.36 7.39 -4.82
N LEU A 41 2.98 7.10 -6.07
CA LEU A 41 2.40 8.05 -7.02
C LEU A 41 1.03 8.58 -6.55
N ALA A 42 0.26 7.75 -5.86
CA ALA A 42 -1.09 8.09 -5.38
C ALA A 42 -1.13 9.01 -4.15
N LYS A 43 -0.01 9.27 -3.48
CA LYS A 43 0.04 10.10 -2.26
C LYS A 43 -0.51 11.51 -2.49
N ASN A 44 -1.19 12.07 -1.47
CA ASN A 44 -1.73 13.43 -1.52
C ASN A 44 -0.64 14.49 -1.77
N ASN A 45 0.54 14.28 -1.21
CA ASN A 45 1.68 15.17 -1.34
C ASN A 45 2.80 14.44 -2.09
N TRP A 46 2.52 13.99 -3.30
CA TRP A 46 3.52 13.35 -4.14
C TRP A 46 4.70 14.30 -4.41
N CYS A 47 5.92 13.78 -4.35
CA CYS A 47 7.14 14.56 -4.54
C CYS A 47 8.05 13.87 -5.57
N PRO A 48 8.27 14.47 -6.76
CA PRO A 48 9.13 13.89 -7.78
C PRO A 48 10.57 13.69 -7.29
N ARG A 49 11.11 14.64 -6.54
CA ARG A 49 12.48 14.57 -5.98
C ARG A 49 12.64 13.41 -4.99
N GLN A 50 11.63 13.13 -4.14
CA GLN A 50 11.64 11.97 -3.26
C GLN A 50 11.67 10.65 -4.05
N ASN A 51 10.86 10.55 -5.10
CA ASN A 51 10.83 9.36 -5.93
C ASN A 51 12.11 9.19 -6.74
N TYR A 52 12.70 10.28 -7.24
CA TYR A 52 14.02 10.26 -7.88
C TYR A 52 15.09 9.67 -6.93
N TYR A 53 15.19 10.18 -5.70
CA TYR A 53 16.14 9.63 -4.72
C TYR A 53 15.85 8.17 -4.37
N ALA A 54 14.58 7.78 -4.25
CA ALA A 54 14.21 6.39 -3.98
C ALA A 54 14.65 5.41 -5.07
N LEU A 55 14.85 5.89 -6.30
CA LEU A 55 15.31 5.10 -7.45
C LEU A 55 16.83 5.20 -7.70
N THR A 56 17.51 6.21 -7.16
CA THR A 56 18.95 6.47 -7.42
C THR A 56 19.84 6.19 -6.23
N GLU A 57 19.26 6.11 -5.01
CA GLU A 57 20.06 5.93 -3.80
C GLU A 57 20.11 4.47 -3.39
N GLU A 58 21.27 4.03 -2.97
CA GLU A 58 21.40 2.74 -2.30
C GLU A 58 20.63 2.76 -0.97
N PRO A 59 19.93 1.67 -0.62
CA PRO A 59 19.28 1.55 0.67
C PRO A 59 20.30 1.76 1.81
N GLU A 60 19.90 2.47 2.87
CA GLU A 60 20.77 2.65 4.04
C GLU A 60 21.26 1.28 4.53
N SER A 61 22.58 1.15 4.73
CA SER A 61 23.23 -0.09 5.20
C SER A 61 22.75 -0.53 6.60
N ASN A 62 22.16 0.41 7.35
CA ASN A 62 21.60 0.15 8.68
C ASN A 62 20.24 0.84 8.83
N PRO A 63 19.16 0.25 8.29
CA PRO A 63 17.82 0.85 8.34
C PRO A 63 17.39 1.04 9.80
N ARG A 64 16.76 2.19 10.08
CA ARG A 64 16.23 2.48 11.41
C ARG A 64 15.25 1.39 11.83
N LYS A 65 15.42 0.91 13.06
CA LYS A 65 14.52 -0.07 13.65
C LYS A 65 13.07 0.43 13.65
N THR A 66 12.17 -0.34 13.07
CA THR A 66 10.76 0.01 13.04
C THR A 66 10.11 -0.29 14.38
N GLN A 67 9.31 0.63 14.90
CA GLN A 67 8.61 0.42 16.18
C GLN A 67 7.65 -0.77 16.09
N LEU A 68 7.57 -1.57 17.14
CA LEU A 68 6.67 -2.73 17.22
C LEU A 68 5.21 -2.36 16.93
N ARG A 69 4.75 -1.18 17.38
CA ARG A 69 3.41 -0.67 17.04
C ARG A 69 3.18 -0.59 15.53
N THR A 70 4.15 -0.11 14.77
CA THR A 70 4.05 0.01 13.31
C THR A 70 4.04 -1.37 12.65
N LEU A 71 4.87 -2.28 13.14
CA LEU A 71 4.91 -3.67 12.67
C LEU A 71 3.59 -4.39 12.94
N ASN A 72 2.95 -4.17 14.09
CA ASN A 72 1.62 -4.70 14.38
C ASN A 72 0.55 -4.17 13.43
N ILE A 73 0.58 -2.86 13.09
CA ILE A 73 -0.34 -2.28 12.11
C ILE A 73 -0.18 -2.94 10.74
N PHE A 74 1.05 -3.22 10.31
CA PHE A 74 1.31 -3.92 9.05
C PHE A 74 0.84 -5.37 9.10
N ALA A 75 1.13 -6.08 10.17
CA ALA A 75 0.70 -7.48 10.36
C ALA A 75 -0.84 -7.62 10.35
N GLU A 76 -1.54 -6.71 11.04
CA GLU A 76 -3.00 -6.66 11.03
C GLU A 76 -3.54 -6.36 9.61
N GLY A 77 -2.93 -5.41 8.89
CA GLY A 77 -3.28 -5.12 7.49
C GLY A 77 -3.16 -6.37 6.62
N ASN A 78 -2.02 -7.07 6.68
CA ASN A 78 -1.77 -8.28 5.92
C ASN A 78 -2.78 -9.40 6.27
N ALA A 79 -3.12 -9.56 7.55
CA ALA A 79 -4.12 -10.55 7.98
C ALA A 79 -5.52 -10.23 7.42
N ILE A 80 -5.91 -8.96 7.36
CA ILE A 80 -7.16 -8.51 6.75
C ILE A 80 -7.18 -8.83 5.25
N HIS A 81 -6.10 -8.52 4.51
CA HIS A 81 -5.99 -8.85 3.09
C HIS A 81 -6.12 -10.36 2.87
N SER A 82 -5.34 -11.18 3.60
CA SER A 82 -5.40 -12.64 3.48
C SER A 82 -6.79 -13.20 3.77
N LYS A 83 -7.48 -12.67 4.77
CA LYS A 83 -8.86 -13.05 5.13
C LYS A 83 -9.82 -12.79 3.97
N TRP A 84 -9.81 -11.60 3.40
CA TRP A 84 -10.69 -11.23 2.29
C TRP A 84 -10.37 -12.01 1.02
N GLN A 85 -9.09 -12.18 0.70
CA GLN A 85 -8.64 -12.98 -0.45
C GLN A 85 -9.07 -14.44 -0.33
N GLU A 86 -8.96 -15.05 0.87
CA GLU A 86 -9.45 -16.40 1.12
C GLU A 86 -10.98 -16.52 0.96
N TRP A 87 -11.74 -15.54 1.47
CA TRP A 87 -13.20 -15.55 1.32
C TRP A 87 -13.63 -15.38 -0.12
N MET A 88 -13.00 -14.46 -0.86
CA MET A 88 -13.25 -14.28 -2.30
C MET A 88 -12.90 -15.53 -3.09
N TRP A 89 -11.79 -16.21 -2.76
CA TRP A 89 -11.44 -17.48 -3.40
C TRP A 89 -12.55 -18.52 -3.22
N LYS A 90 -13.10 -18.67 -2.02
CA LYS A 90 -14.18 -19.61 -1.70
C LYS A 90 -15.47 -19.33 -2.45
N THR A 91 -15.70 -18.10 -2.93
CA THR A 91 -16.88 -17.79 -3.80
C THR A 91 -16.72 -18.31 -5.22
N GLY A 92 -15.52 -18.68 -5.64
CA GLY A 92 -15.25 -19.11 -7.00
C GLY A 92 -14.99 -17.98 -8.02
N ASN A 93 -14.98 -16.71 -7.59
CA ASN A 93 -14.92 -15.54 -8.49
C ASN A 93 -13.60 -14.76 -8.43
N LEU A 94 -12.70 -15.11 -7.52
CA LEU A 94 -11.38 -14.45 -7.42
C LEU A 94 -10.48 -14.89 -8.57
N VAL A 95 -10.02 -13.93 -9.36
CA VAL A 95 -8.97 -14.11 -10.36
C VAL A 95 -7.67 -13.55 -9.85
N GLY A 96 -6.60 -14.31 -9.95
CA GLY A 96 -5.32 -13.88 -9.50
C GLY A 96 -4.17 -14.77 -9.93
N ASN A 97 -2.99 -14.48 -9.41
CA ASN A 97 -1.81 -15.27 -9.63
C ASN A 97 -1.74 -16.36 -8.54
N TRP A 98 -1.53 -17.59 -8.96
CA TRP A 98 -1.50 -18.77 -8.09
C TRP A 98 -0.15 -19.45 -8.13
N GLY A 99 0.20 -20.14 -7.09
CA GLY A 99 1.43 -20.95 -7.05
C GLY A 99 1.18 -22.29 -6.39
N CYS A 100 1.73 -23.34 -6.97
CA CYS A 100 1.72 -24.67 -6.38
C CYS A 100 2.87 -24.82 -5.38
N ASN A 101 2.58 -25.23 -4.15
CA ASN A 101 3.62 -25.48 -3.15
C ASN A 101 4.37 -26.80 -3.41
N ARG A 102 3.80 -27.73 -4.21
CA ARG A 102 4.39 -29.02 -4.51
C ARG A 102 5.38 -28.98 -5.70
N CYS A 103 4.98 -28.36 -6.84
CA CYS A 103 5.79 -28.34 -8.05
C CYS A 103 6.32 -26.95 -8.42
N SER A 104 6.03 -25.94 -7.61
CA SER A 104 6.43 -24.53 -7.83
C SER A 104 5.85 -23.88 -9.10
N TYR A 105 4.94 -24.55 -9.81
CA TYR A 105 4.27 -23.98 -10.97
C TYR A 105 3.43 -22.77 -10.58
N GLY A 106 3.52 -21.71 -11.37
CA GLY A 106 2.77 -20.45 -11.19
C GLY A 106 1.87 -20.17 -12.38
N TRP A 107 0.63 -19.72 -12.14
CA TRP A 107 -0.31 -19.40 -13.21
C TRP A 107 -1.32 -18.33 -12.80
N MET A 108 -1.89 -17.64 -13.79
CA MET A 108 -3.07 -16.80 -13.62
C MET A 108 -4.32 -17.65 -13.82
N GLY A 109 -5.33 -17.49 -12.94
CA GLY A 109 -6.56 -18.24 -13.04
C GLY A 109 -7.65 -17.76 -12.09
N LYS A 110 -8.87 -18.26 -12.33
CA LYS A 110 -10.07 -17.98 -11.53
C LYS A 110 -10.27 -19.10 -10.51
N SER A 111 -10.12 -18.75 -9.23
CA SER A 111 -10.41 -19.59 -8.07
C SER A 111 -10.13 -21.10 -8.26
N PRO A 112 -8.89 -21.49 -8.57
CA PRO A 112 -8.58 -22.90 -8.86
C PRO A 112 -8.77 -23.78 -7.62
N VAL A 113 -9.11 -25.06 -7.83
CA VAL A 113 -9.24 -26.07 -6.80
C VAL A 113 -7.94 -26.87 -6.65
N MET A 114 -7.18 -26.98 -7.74
CA MET A 114 -5.93 -27.73 -7.78
C MET A 114 -4.94 -27.15 -8.79
N CYS A 115 -3.70 -27.53 -8.65
CA CYS A 115 -2.64 -27.17 -9.59
C CYS A 115 -2.92 -27.82 -10.96
N PRO A 116 -2.94 -27.06 -12.06
CA PRO A 116 -3.18 -27.62 -13.40
C PRO A 116 -2.02 -28.50 -13.91
N GLU A 117 -0.82 -28.33 -13.35
CA GLU A 117 0.37 -29.08 -13.76
C GLU A 117 0.48 -30.44 -13.06
N CYS A 118 0.28 -30.51 -11.73
CA CYS A 118 0.55 -31.73 -10.97
C CYS A 118 -0.66 -32.25 -10.17
N GLY A 119 -1.84 -31.61 -10.25
CA GLY A 119 -3.05 -32.01 -9.54
C GLY A 119 -3.03 -31.78 -8.03
N ALA A 120 -1.97 -31.20 -7.47
CA ALA A 120 -1.91 -30.93 -6.02
C ALA A 120 -2.92 -29.86 -5.61
N VAL A 121 -3.57 -30.07 -4.46
CA VAL A 121 -4.51 -29.10 -3.85
C VAL A 121 -3.80 -28.07 -2.98
N ASP A 122 -2.53 -28.30 -2.65
CA ASP A 122 -1.70 -27.36 -1.89
C ASP A 122 -1.22 -26.22 -2.80
N ILE A 123 -2.09 -25.25 -2.96
CA ILE A 123 -1.88 -24.06 -3.80
C ILE A 123 -2.03 -22.81 -2.94
N ARG A 124 -1.32 -21.75 -3.33
CA ARG A 124 -1.34 -20.46 -2.64
C ARG A 124 -1.75 -19.35 -3.59
N TYR A 125 -2.52 -18.41 -3.08
CA TYR A 125 -2.83 -17.18 -3.75
C TYR A 125 -1.62 -16.24 -3.75
N LYS A 126 -1.46 -15.51 -4.85
CA LYS A 126 -0.56 -14.37 -4.98
C LYS A 126 -1.33 -13.23 -5.61
N GLU A 127 -1.02 -12.02 -5.18
CA GLU A 127 -1.62 -10.82 -5.74
C GLU A 127 -1.37 -10.68 -7.25
N VAL A 128 -2.24 -9.92 -7.92
CA VAL A 128 -2.15 -9.70 -9.37
C VAL A 128 -1.04 -8.72 -9.67
N PRO A 129 -0.02 -9.10 -10.46
CA PRO A 129 1.06 -8.18 -10.80
C PRO A 129 0.56 -7.04 -11.68
N ILE A 130 0.98 -5.85 -11.34
CA ILE A 130 0.78 -4.61 -12.09
C ILE A 130 2.12 -4.21 -12.69
N TYR A 131 2.14 -3.97 -13.98
CA TYR A 131 3.33 -3.54 -14.71
C TYR A 131 2.95 -2.56 -15.81
N ASN A 132 3.71 -1.47 -15.91
CA ASN A 132 3.63 -0.53 -17.02
C ASN A 132 5.05 -0.07 -17.37
N GLU A 133 5.55 -0.57 -18.50
CA GLU A 133 6.92 -0.32 -18.96
C GLU A 133 7.13 1.15 -19.33
N GLU A 134 6.18 1.75 -20.04
CA GLU A 134 6.26 3.14 -20.51
C GLU A 134 6.50 4.14 -19.36
N HIS A 135 5.94 3.85 -18.18
CA HIS A 135 6.00 4.72 -17.02
C HIS A 135 6.84 4.15 -15.87
N HIS A 136 7.58 3.07 -16.12
CA HIS A 136 8.40 2.35 -15.13
C HIS A 136 7.61 2.08 -13.83
N ILE A 137 6.39 1.59 -13.96
CA ILE A 137 5.50 1.32 -12.81
C ILE A 137 5.43 -0.17 -12.54
N ILE A 138 5.62 -0.56 -11.27
CA ILE A 138 5.40 -1.93 -10.79
C ILE A 138 4.59 -1.92 -9.50
N GLY A 139 3.75 -2.93 -9.32
CA GLY A 139 2.93 -3.10 -8.12
C GLY A 139 2.16 -4.39 -8.14
N HIS A 140 1.25 -4.52 -7.18
CA HIS A 140 0.34 -5.65 -7.08
C HIS A 140 -1.04 -5.13 -6.67
N ALA A 141 -2.08 -5.60 -7.34
CA ALA A 141 -3.46 -5.42 -6.91
C ALA A 141 -3.89 -6.63 -6.08
N ASP A 142 -4.77 -6.41 -5.11
CA ASP A 142 -5.21 -7.46 -4.19
C ASP A 142 -5.92 -8.63 -4.90
N GLY A 143 -6.49 -8.38 -6.10
CA GLY A 143 -7.11 -9.39 -6.92
C GLY A 143 -7.88 -8.80 -8.10
N GLU A 144 -8.53 -9.68 -8.85
CA GLU A 144 -9.58 -9.32 -9.80
C GLU A 144 -10.80 -10.17 -9.49
N TRP A 145 -11.97 -9.60 -9.69
CA TRP A 145 -13.25 -10.27 -9.54
C TRP A 145 -13.87 -10.53 -10.91
N GLU A 146 -14.40 -11.71 -11.14
CA GLU A 146 -15.05 -12.04 -12.40
C GLU A 146 -16.34 -12.82 -12.15
N ASP A 147 -17.44 -12.21 -12.48
CA ASP A 147 -18.79 -12.79 -12.39
C ASP A 147 -19.63 -12.47 -13.64
N HIS A 148 -20.95 -12.58 -13.52
CA HIS A 148 -21.90 -12.31 -14.61
C HIS A 148 -22.00 -10.82 -15.01
N GLU A 149 -21.58 -9.90 -14.14
CA GLU A 149 -21.53 -8.47 -14.42
C GLU A 149 -20.22 -8.07 -15.11
N GLY A 150 -19.25 -8.98 -15.17
CA GLY A 150 -17.99 -8.78 -15.86
C GLY A 150 -16.78 -8.84 -14.93
N ARG A 151 -15.71 -8.11 -15.29
CA ARG A 151 -14.42 -8.12 -14.59
C ARG A 151 -14.16 -6.79 -13.93
N ALA A 152 -13.75 -6.84 -12.68
CA ALA A 152 -13.35 -5.68 -11.88
C ALA A 152 -12.05 -5.94 -11.12
N LEU A 153 -11.22 -4.90 -10.95
CA LEU A 153 -10.09 -4.95 -10.01
C LEU A 153 -10.58 -4.92 -8.57
N ILE A 154 -9.87 -5.60 -7.68
CA ILE A 154 -10.14 -5.59 -6.24
C ILE A 154 -9.02 -4.84 -5.52
N GLU A 155 -9.43 -3.98 -4.59
CA GLU A 155 -8.54 -3.31 -3.65
C GLU A 155 -9.11 -3.40 -2.23
N ILE A 156 -8.35 -3.95 -1.30
CA ILE A 156 -8.73 -4.12 0.10
C ILE A 156 -7.98 -3.09 0.93
N LYS A 157 -8.68 -2.38 1.78
CA LYS A 157 -8.07 -1.40 2.69
C LYS A 157 -8.54 -1.59 4.12
N SER A 158 -7.61 -1.89 5.00
CA SER A 158 -7.83 -1.81 6.44
C SER A 158 -7.75 -0.35 6.90
N VAL A 159 -8.90 0.25 7.23
CA VAL A 159 -9.00 1.67 7.58
C VAL A 159 -9.11 1.84 9.08
N GLY A 160 -8.27 2.71 9.64
CA GLY A 160 -8.31 3.06 11.05
C GLY A 160 -8.15 4.56 11.24
N LEU A 161 -8.21 5.05 12.48
CA LEU A 161 -8.05 6.47 12.79
C LEU A 161 -6.73 7.05 12.27
N GLY A 162 -5.65 6.24 12.24
CA GLY A 162 -4.38 6.65 11.65
C GLY A 162 -4.50 6.98 10.16
N THR A 163 -5.23 6.17 9.39
CA THR A 163 -5.50 6.41 7.97
C THR A 163 -6.29 7.71 7.80
N ILE A 164 -7.37 7.88 8.59
CA ILE A 164 -8.21 9.09 8.51
C ILE A 164 -7.41 10.36 8.83
N ARG A 165 -6.55 10.28 9.85
CA ARG A 165 -5.69 11.42 10.23
C ARG A 165 -4.81 11.93 9.09
N TRP A 166 -4.32 11.05 8.23
CA TRP A 166 -3.43 11.40 7.13
C TRP A 166 -4.17 11.69 5.82
N ASP A 167 -5.19 10.90 5.50
CA ASP A 167 -5.83 10.93 4.19
C ASP A 167 -7.13 11.74 4.17
N ALA A 168 -7.71 12.02 5.33
CA ALA A 168 -8.89 12.87 5.50
C ALA A 168 -8.78 13.77 6.76
N PRO A 169 -7.77 14.66 6.84
CA PRO A 169 -7.44 15.39 8.07
C PRO A 169 -8.59 16.25 8.61
N LEU A 170 -9.42 16.83 7.76
CA LEU A 170 -10.59 17.63 8.21
C LEU A 170 -11.63 16.75 8.92
N LEU A 171 -11.83 15.52 8.45
CA LEU A 171 -12.73 14.57 9.08
C LEU A 171 -12.17 14.11 10.43
N TYR A 172 -10.85 13.89 10.48
CA TYR A 172 -10.15 13.53 11.72
C TYR A 172 -10.20 14.67 12.76
N GLU A 173 -10.06 15.92 12.32
CA GLU A 173 -10.14 17.10 13.19
C GLU A 173 -11.52 17.21 13.87
N GLY A 174 -12.62 16.97 13.14
CA GLY A 174 -13.97 16.94 13.71
C GLY A 174 -14.13 15.85 14.79
N TYR A 175 -13.52 14.67 14.58
CA TYR A 175 -13.47 13.61 15.58
C TYR A 175 -12.62 14.01 16.82
N GLU A 176 -11.45 14.59 16.59
CA GLU A 176 -10.50 14.99 17.65
C GLU A 176 -11.07 16.11 18.54
N LYS A 177 -11.90 17.00 17.99
CA LYS A 177 -12.63 18.05 18.71
C LYS A 177 -13.88 17.56 19.43
N GLY A 178 -14.31 16.33 19.19
CA GLY A 178 -15.54 15.77 19.75
C GLY A 178 -16.80 16.17 18.99
N ASP A 179 -16.70 16.83 17.84
CA ASP A 179 -17.83 17.17 16.97
C ASP A 179 -18.40 15.94 16.25
N LEU A 180 -17.62 14.87 16.15
CA LEU A 180 -17.98 13.62 15.54
C LEU A 180 -17.65 12.44 16.46
N SER A 181 -18.60 11.55 16.65
CA SER A 181 -18.34 10.22 17.19
C SER A 181 -17.59 9.35 16.17
N LEU A 182 -17.06 8.21 16.63
CA LEU A 182 -16.39 7.24 15.77
C LEU A 182 -17.31 6.70 14.66
N ASP A 183 -18.57 6.44 15.02
CA ASP A 183 -19.60 5.96 14.09
C ASP A 183 -19.98 7.01 13.04
N GLU A 184 -20.12 8.27 13.45
CA GLU A 184 -20.40 9.36 12.53
C GLU A 184 -19.24 9.61 11.56
N LEU A 185 -17.99 9.53 12.04
CA LEU A 185 -16.80 9.59 11.21
C LEU A 185 -16.85 8.48 10.14
N TRP A 186 -17.10 7.23 10.55
CA TRP A 186 -17.22 6.12 9.62
C TRP A 186 -18.36 6.34 8.63
N LYS A 187 -19.55 6.74 9.09
CA LYS A 187 -20.72 7.02 8.24
C LYS A 187 -20.44 8.11 7.20
N ARG A 188 -19.57 9.08 7.48
CA ARG A 188 -19.20 10.15 6.54
C ARG A 188 -18.28 9.72 5.42
N ILE A 189 -17.62 8.59 5.51
CA ILE A 189 -16.83 8.02 4.42
C ILE A 189 -17.79 7.41 3.39
N LYS A 190 -18.18 8.21 2.39
CA LYS A 190 -19.12 7.83 1.31
C LYS A 190 -18.45 7.39 0.01
N ARG A 191 -17.13 7.48 -0.06
CA ARG A 191 -16.28 7.11 -1.21
C ARG A 191 -14.88 6.79 -0.71
N PRO A 192 -14.07 6.03 -1.45
CA PRO A 192 -12.70 5.78 -1.07
C PRO A 192 -11.90 7.07 -0.93
N LEU A 193 -10.97 7.10 0.01
CA LEU A 193 -10.07 8.23 0.26
C LEU A 193 -9.24 8.53 -0.99
N ILE A 194 -8.82 9.78 -1.15
CA ILE A 194 -8.15 10.25 -2.37
C ILE A 194 -6.96 9.39 -2.77
N PRO A 195 -6.02 9.03 -1.88
CA PRO A 195 -4.88 8.19 -2.27
C PRO A 195 -5.32 6.79 -2.75
N HIS A 196 -6.32 6.20 -2.11
CA HIS A 196 -6.83 4.89 -2.50
C HIS A 196 -7.52 4.94 -3.87
N ARG A 197 -8.31 6.00 -4.14
CA ARG A 197 -8.92 6.22 -5.47
C ARG A 197 -7.86 6.39 -6.56
N ARG A 198 -6.80 7.12 -6.29
CA ARG A 198 -5.69 7.31 -7.23
C ARG A 198 -4.98 5.98 -7.50
N GLN A 199 -4.65 5.23 -6.46
CA GLN A 199 -3.97 3.96 -6.57
C GLN A 199 -4.76 2.97 -7.43
N ILE A 200 -6.05 2.77 -7.15
CA ILE A 200 -6.88 1.82 -7.89
C ILE A 200 -7.14 2.26 -9.33
N ASN A 201 -7.29 3.57 -9.59
CA ASN A 201 -7.39 4.08 -10.96
C ASN A 201 -6.12 3.82 -11.77
N LEU A 202 -4.95 3.98 -11.17
CA LEU A 202 -3.68 3.65 -11.82
C LEU A 202 -3.56 2.14 -12.09
N TYR A 203 -4.03 1.30 -11.18
CA TYR A 203 -4.10 -0.14 -11.39
C TYR A 203 -5.04 -0.50 -12.55
N MET A 204 -6.25 0.07 -12.59
CA MET A 204 -7.22 -0.12 -13.69
C MET A 204 -6.59 0.24 -15.04
N TYR A 205 -5.92 1.38 -15.13
CA TYR A 205 -5.20 1.80 -16.33
C TYR A 205 -4.13 0.80 -16.75
N CYS A 206 -3.26 0.39 -15.83
CA CYS A 206 -2.17 -0.54 -16.14
C CYS A 206 -2.70 -1.94 -16.54
N ARG A 207 -3.81 -2.38 -15.96
CA ARG A 207 -4.44 -3.68 -16.25
C ARG A 207 -5.42 -3.65 -17.42
N LYS A 208 -5.78 -2.45 -17.92
CA LYS A 208 -6.80 -2.25 -18.96
C LYS A 208 -8.16 -2.84 -18.53
N ILE A 209 -8.54 -2.59 -17.28
CA ILE A 209 -9.82 -2.98 -16.68
C ILE A 209 -10.52 -1.70 -16.25
N ASP A 210 -11.76 -1.49 -16.71
CA ASP A 210 -12.47 -0.22 -16.53
C ASP A 210 -13.21 -0.11 -15.19
N ASN A 211 -13.38 -1.22 -14.48
CA ASN A 211 -14.14 -1.28 -13.24
C ASN A 211 -13.26 -1.77 -12.06
N ALA A 212 -13.57 -1.28 -10.89
CA ALA A 212 -12.93 -1.75 -9.66
C ALA A 212 -13.92 -1.79 -8.49
N ILE A 213 -13.70 -2.71 -7.57
CA ILE A 213 -14.37 -2.84 -6.27
C ILE A 213 -13.36 -2.58 -5.18
N VAL A 214 -13.64 -1.59 -4.32
CA VAL A 214 -12.81 -1.27 -3.17
C VAL A 214 -13.52 -1.68 -1.89
N ILE A 215 -12.90 -2.55 -1.13
CA ILE A 215 -13.39 -3.01 0.17
C ILE A 215 -12.66 -2.25 1.28
N TYR A 216 -13.42 -1.55 2.11
CA TYR A 216 -12.92 -0.96 3.35
C TYR A 216 -13.36 -1.77 4.54
N GLU A 217 -12.42 -2.23 5.34
CA GLU A 217 -12.68 -2.78 6.68
C GLU A 217 -12.27 -1.74 7.74
N TRP A 218 -13.24 -1.33 8.56
CA TRP A 218 -13.05 -0.37 9.62
C TRP A 218 -12.51 -1.06 10.86
N LYS A 219 -11.23 -0.89 11.15
CA LYS A 219 -10.53 -1.58 12.25
C LYS A 219 -11.21 -1.48 13.61
N PRO A 220 -11.76 -0.30 14.04
CA PRO A 220 -12.36 -0.17 15.37
C PRO A 220 -13.59 -1.04 15.62
N THR A 221 -14.43 -1.26 14.61
CA THR A 221 -15.73 -1.97 14.77
C THR A 221 -15.89 -3.16 13.83
N GLN A 222 -14.93 -3.42 12.94
CA GLN A 222 -14.97 -4.47 11.91
C GLN A 222 -16.10 -4.27 10.87
N GLU A 223 -16.71 -3.09 10.82
CA GLU A 223 -17.68 -2.76 9.78
C GLU A 223 -17.01 -2.66 8.41
N VAL A 224 -17.78 -2.97 7.38
CA VAL A 224 -17.29 -3.05 6.01
C VAL A 224 -18.06 -2.10 5.11
N LYS A 225 -17.36 -1.51 4.13
CA LYS A 225 -17.96 -0.80 3.00
C LYS A 225 -17.39 -1.31 1.71
N GLU A 226 -18.24 -1.41 0.72
CA GLU A 226 -17.91 -1.71 -0.65
C GLU A 226 -18.17 -0.48 -1.51
N PHE A 227 -17.23 -0.15 -2.40
CA PHE A 227 -17.35 0.96 -3.34
C PHE A 227 -17.02 0.48 -4.73
N HIS A 228 -17.88 0.83 -5.69
CA HIS A 228 -17.66 0.57 -7.10
C HIS A 228 -17.09 1.82 -7.77
N LEU A 229 -16.04 1.64 -8.55
CA LEU A 229 -15.37 2.69 -9.27
C LEU A 229 -15.26 2.33 -10.75
N THR A 230 -15.36 3.36 -11.59
CA THR A 230 -15.03 3.27 -13.01
C THR A 230 -13.76 4.07 -13.26
N LEU A 231 -12.95 3.62 -14.21
CA LEU A 231 -11.71 4.26 -14.60
C LEU A 231 -11.92 5.74 -14.94
N ASP A 232 -11.17 6.60 -14.31
CA ASP A 232 -11.18 8.04 -14.52
C ASP A 232 -9.77 8.51 -14.93
N MET A 233 -9.59 8.78 -16.22
CA MET A 233 -8.33 9.27 -16.76
C MET A 233 -7.93 10.65 -16.22
N GLY A 234 -8.87 11.47 -15.77
CA GLY A 234 -8.57 12.73 -15.08
C GLY A 234 -7.84 12.51 -13.75
N ILE A 235 -8.05 11.36 -13.12
CA ILE A 235 -7.30 10.94 -11.91
C ILE A 235 -5.96 10.31 -12.31
N VAL A 236 -5.89 9.55 -13.38
CA VAL A 236 -4.70 8.80 -13.80
C VAL A 236 -3.65 9.71 -14.40
N GLN A 237 -4.03 10.62 -15.31
CA GLN A 237 -3.11 11.41 -16.10
C GLN A 237 -2.07 12.18 -15.27
N PRO A 238 -2.43 12.88 -14.18
CA PRO A 238 -1.44 13.58 -13.35
C PRO A 238 -0.38 12.65 -12.74
N MET A 239 -0.73 11.39 -12.44
CA MET A 239 0.24 10.41 -11.93
C MET A 239 1.18 9.92 -13.03
N LEU A 240 0.69 9.72 -14.25
CA LEU A 240 1.52 9.36 -15.40
C LEU A 240 2.48 10.50 -15.77
N ASP A 241 2.00 11.74 -15.77
CA ASP A 241 2.83 12.92 -16.00
C ASP A 241 3.93 13.06 -14.95
N GLY A 242 3.57 12.80 -13.68
CA GLY A 242 4.54 12.76 -12.60
C GLY A 242 5.57 11.63 -12.78
N ALA A 243 5.15 10.45 -13.19
CA ALA A 243 6.08 9.35 -13.49
C ALA A 243 7.03 9.74 -14.63
N LYS A 244 6.51 10.31 -15.72
CA LYS A 244 7.34 10.81 -16.84
C LYS A 244 8.38 11.84 -16.40
N GLN A 245 8.00 12.76 -15.50
CA GLN A 245 8.94 13.74 -14.94
C GLN A 245 10.10 13.07 -14.20
N VAL A 246 9.83 12.04 -13.40
CA VAL A 246 10.89 11.31 -12.69
C VAL A 246 11.76 10.53 -13.66
N ILE A 247 11.18 9.86 -14.66
CA ILE A 247 11.91 9.11 -15.69
C ILE A 247 12.84 10.02 -16.50
N ALA A 248 12.35 11.18 -16.94
CA ALA A 248 13.16 12.16 -17.65
C ALA A 248 14.34 12.64 -16.77
N ALA A 249 14.06 12.96 -15.50
CA ALA A 249 15.10 13.35 -14.54
C ALA A 249 16.18 12.26 -14.34
N LEU A 250 15.78 10.97 -14.35
CA LEU A 250 16.70 9.83 -14.28
C LEU A 250 17.57 9.74 -15.54
N ALA A 251 16.97 9.91 -16.72
CA ALA A 251 17.68 9.85 -17.99
C ALA A 251 18.71 11.00 -18.14
N ASP A 252 18.34 12.20 -17.67
CA ASP A 252 19.18 13.40 -17.74
C ASP A 252 20.21 13.47 -16.60
N GLY A 253 20.09 12.62 -15.57
CA GLY A 253 20.90 12.68 -14.36
C GLY A 253 20.68 13.94 -13.52
N VAL A 254 19.53 14.61 -13.70
CA VAL A 254 19.21 15.90 -13.06
C VAL A 254 18.14 15.69 -11.99
N THR A 255 18.47 16.02 -10.74
CA THR A 255 17.52 15.92 -9.64
C THR A 255 16.36 16.89 -9.85
N PRO A 256 15.08 16.44 -9.75
CA PRO A 256 13.92 17.31 -9.88
C PRO A 256 13.92 18.44 -8.85
N ASP A 257 13.30 19.56 -9.19
CA ASP A 257 13.15 20.71 -8.30
C ASP A 257 12.39 20.35 -7.02
N ARG A 258 12.68 21.09 -5.96
CA ARG A 258 11.89 21.02 -4.72
C ARG A 258 10.51 21.62 -4.96
N PRO A 259 9.39 20.93 -4.65
CA PRO A 259 8.08 21.53 -4.77
C PRO A 259 7.96 22.76 -3.88
N GLU A 260 7.42 23.85 -4.41
CA GLU A 260 7.19 25.08 -3.65
C GLU A 260 6.34 24.84 -2.40
N GLY A 261 6.67 25.50 -1.30
CA GLY A 261 5.92 25.41 -0.04
C GLY A 261 6.09 24.11 0.75
N PHE A 262 6.71 23.09 0.19
CA PHE A 262 6.89 21.78 0.83
C PHE A 262 7.83 21.79 2.05
N MET A 263 8.74 22.77 2.17
CA MET A 263 9.65 22.88 3.34
C MET A 263 8.94 22.82 4.69
N LYS A 264 7.72 23.40 4.76
CA LYS A 264 6.91 23.45 5.98
C LYS A 264 5.96 22.26 6.11
N SER A 265 5.86 21.41 5.10
CA SER A 265 4.94 20.27 5.10
C SER A 265 5.39 19.19 6.07
N LYS A 266 4.41 18.48 6.65
CA LYS A 266 4.69 17.30 7.48
C LYS A 266 5.48 16.24 6.69
N GLN A 267 5.22 16.10 5.40
CA GLN A 267 5.90 15.15 4.53
C GLN A 267 7.40 15.40 4.46
N CYS A 268 7.83 16.64 4.22
CA CYS A 268 9.26 16.96 4.22
C CYS A 268 9.93 16.76 5.58
N LYS A 269 9.19 17.03 6.68
CA LYS A 269 9.71 16.80 8.05
C LYS A 269 10.03 15.34 8.33
N PHE A 270 9.27 14.42 7.75
CA PHE A 270 9.42 12.97 7.95
C PHE A 270 10.00 12.24 6.73
N CYS A 271 10.44 12.98 5.71
CA CYS A 271 11.07 12.40 4.52
C CYS A 271 12.44 11.80 4.88
N GLU A 272 12.67 10.58 4.47
CA GLU A 272 13.95 9.87 4.66
C GLU A 272 15.12 10.58 3.96
N PHE A 273 14.87 11.26 2.84
CA PHE A 273 15.85 12.04 2.08
C PHE A 273 15.95 13.50 2.52
N LYS A 274 15.39 13.88 3.67
CA LYS A 274 15.31 15.28 4.12
C LYS A 274 16.69 15.94 4.16
N ASP A 275 17.63 15.31 4.80
CA ASP A 275 18.95 15.90 5.05
C ASP A 275 19.70 16.12 3.74
N LYS A 276 19.65 15.17 2.81
CA LYS A 276 20.19 15.31 1.45
C LYS A 276 19.44 16.36 0.63
N CYS A 277 18.12 16.32 0.67
CA CYS A 277 17.28 17.25 -0.08
C CYS A 277 17.49 18.71 0.32
N TRP A 278 17.77 18.97 1.61
CA TRP A 278 17.94 20.31 2.18
C TRP A 278 19.38 20.64 2.52
N ALA A 279 20.36 19.78 2.24
CA ALA A 279 21.76 20.15 2.28
C ALA A 279 21.95 21.41 1.40
N LYS A 280 22.73 22.38 1.91
CA LYS A 280 23.14 23.53 1.09
C LYS A 280 23.93 22.97 -0.09
N GLU A 281 23.51 23.29 -1.28
CA GLU A 281 24.32 23.03 -2.46
C GLU A 281 25.65 23.74 -2.23
N THR A 282 26.69 22.96 -2.03
CA THR A 282 28.07 23.48 -2.07
C THR A 282 28.32 23.90 -3.51
N THR A 283 28.18 25.19 -3.77
CA THR A 283 28.62 25.87 -5.00
C THR A 283 30.10 25.71 -5.20
#